data_f66c1b360c00ad37edc7b2f9a5ffa14e
#
_entry.id   f66c1b360c00ad37edc7b2f9a5ffa14e
#
_cell.length_a   1.000
_cell.length_b   1.000
_cell.length_c   1.000
_cell.angle_alpha   90.00
_cell.angle_beta   90.00
_cell.angle_gamma   90.00
#
_symmetry.space_group_name_H-M   'P 1'
#
loop_
_entity.id
_entity.type
_entity.pdbx_description
1 polymer ?
#
loop_
_entity_poly.entity_id
_entity_poly.type
_entity_poly.pdbx_seq_one_letter_code
_entity_poly.pdbx_strand_id
1 'polypeptide(L)'
;MPTRTIAIDLDDTLNDFTETLQATAFPYDPAYALPEAVFQDYLGRLRRGARDEGALLATEYSFFKYKIHQRCYELARARPDGVAFMRWLRDAGWRIVICTHRDLRRANACTRLWLEANGIPFDQLFMAWNKIVFCRTWGIPILVDDDSFNVTYGDLHGVSVYYPLRRHPTPPVPGRGRGYDSFEEVRQWIGG
;
A
#
# COMPACT_ATOMS: atom_id res chain seq x y z
N MET A 1 -17.00 13.10 21.63
CA MET A 1 -17.42 12.79 20.26
C MET A 1 -16.75 11.48 19.86
N PRO A 2 -17.39 10.60 19.08
CA PRO A 2 -16.70 9.41 18.59
C PRO A 2 -15.48 9.83 17.76
N THR A 3 -14.33 9.22 18.02
CA THR A 3 -13.09 9.54 17.31
C THR A 3 -13.23 9.10 15.86
N ARG A 4 -13.17 10.06 14.92
CA ARG A 4 -13.17 9.75 13.48
C ARG A 4 -11.94 8.90 13.16
N THR A 5 -12.15 7.75 12.50
CA THR A 5 -11.08 6.82 12.16
C THR A 5 -10.97 6.65 10.65
N ILE A 6 -9.76 6.58 10.15
CA ILE A 6 -9.43 6.37 8.75
C ILE A 6 -8.33 5.32 8.61
N ALA A 7 -8.45 4.44 7.63
CA ALA A 7 -7.41 3.51 7.23
C ALA A 7 -6.69 4.02 5.97
N ILE A 8 -5.36 3.91 5.93
CA ILE A 8 -4.53 4.38 4.83
C ILE A 8 -3.57 3.26 4.44
N ASP A 9 -3.53 2.93 3.16
CA ASP A 9 -2.50 2.05 2.60
C ASP A 9 -1.16 2.77 2.40
N LEU A 10 -0.10 2.01 2.18
CA LEU A 10 1.25 2.53 1.96
C LEU A 10 1.68 2.47 0.50
N ASP A 11 1.77 1.25 -0.04
CA ASP A 11 2.40 1.00 -1.31
C ASP A 11 1.54 1.55 -2.45
N ASP A 12 2.14 2.40 -3.29
CA ASP A 12 1.46 3.12 -4.36
C ASP A 12 0.33 4.08 -3.93
N THR A 13 0.08 4.18 -2.64
CA THR A 13 -0.83 5.15 -2.01
C THR A 13 -0.05 6.29 -1.37
N LEU A 14 0.67 6.05 -0.27
CA LEU A 14 1.52 7.05 0.41
C LEU A 14 2.96 7.12 -0.13
N ASN A 15 3.38 6.14 -0.91
CA ASN A 15 4.71 6.08 -1.51
C ASN A 15 4.66 5.74 -3.01
N ASP A 16 5.83 5.65 -3.63
CA ASP A 16 6.05 5.31 -5.02
C ASP A 16 6.65 3.89 -5.17
N PHE A 17 6.00 2.89 -4.57
CA PHE A 17 6.52 1.52 -4.53
C PHE A 17 6.79 0.93 -5.91
N THR A 18 5.83 1.03 -6.83
CA THR A 18 5.98 0.48 -8.19
C THR A 18 7.09 1.17 -8.96
N GLU A 19 7.18 2.50 -8.90
CA GLU A 19 8.24 3.27 -9.53
C GLU A 19 9.61 2.90 -8.95
N THR A 20 9.68 2.69 -7.63
CA THR A 20 10.90 2.23 -6.95
C THR A 20 11.29 0.83 -7.40
N LEU A 21 10.34 -0.11 -7.51
CA LEU A 21 10.59 -1.46 -8.01
C LEU A 21 11.12 -1.44 -9.46
N GLN A 22 10.58 -0.56 -10.29
CA GLN A 22 11.01 -0.41 -11.68
C GLN A 22 12.40 0.20 -11.81
N ALA A 23 12.71 1.18 -10.98
CA ALA A 23 13.97 1.94 -11.05
C ALA A 23 15.14 1.27 -10.31
N THR A 24 14.87 0.44 -9.29
CA THR A 24 15.92 -0.16 -8.46
C THR A 24 16.62 -1.29 -9.19
N ALA A 25 17.94 -1.26 -9.20
CA ALA A 25 18.76 -2.39 -9.66
C ALA A 25 18.81 -3.46 -8.56
N PHE A 26 18.51 -4.69 -8.94
CA PHE A 26 18.64 -5.86 -8.08
C PHE A 26 19.70 -6.79 -8.70
N PRO A 27 20.94 -6.78 -8.19
CA PRO A 27 21.97 -7.67 -8.70
C PRO A 27 21.62 -9.11 -8.35
N TYR A 28 21.96 -10.02 -9.27
CA TYR A 28 21.87 -11.45 -8.98
C TYR A 28 22.92 -11.81 -7.91
N ASP A 29 22.50 -12.62 -6.95
CA ASP A 29 23.35 -13.20 -5.92
C ASP A 29 23.26 -14.73 -5.98
N PRO A 30 24.38 -15.43 -6.22
CA PRO A 30 24.44 -16.90 -6.21
C PRO A 30 23.92 -17.53 -4.90
N ALA A 31 24.00 -16.80 -3.78
CA ALA A 31 23.44 -17.23 -2.50
C ALA A 31 21.90 -17.39 -2.52
N TYR A 32 21.28 -16.91 -3.58
CA TYR A 32 19.84 -17.09 -3.78
C TYR A 32 19.43 -18.54 -4.12
N ALA A 33 20.36 -19.43 -4.40
CA ALA A 33 20.09 -20.82 -4.76
C ALA A 33 19.15 -21.00 -5.98
N LEU A 34 19.16 -20.01 -6.89
CA LEU A 34 18.42 -20.00 -8.15
C LEU A 34 19.36 -19.81 -9.33
N PRO A 35 19.08 -20.36 -10.52
CA PRO A 35 19.72 -19.94 -11.74
C PRO A 35 19.44 -18.46 -12.04
N GLU A 36 20.46 -17.72 -12.49
CA GLU A 36 20.35 -16.31 -12.81
C GLU A 36 19.22 -16.01 -13.81
N ALA A 37 19.05 -16.84 -14.84
CA ALA A 37 17.99 -16.68 -15.82
C ALA A 37 16.59 -16.73 -15.19
N VAL A 38 16.38 -17.58 -14.18
CA VAL A 38 15.13 -17.68 -13.43
C VAL A 38 14.91 -16.42 -12.58
N PHE A 39 15.98 -15.93 -11.95
CA PHE A 39 15.93 -14.68 -11.19
C PHE A 39 15.55 -13.48 -12.07
N GLN A 40 16.17 -13.35 -13.26
CA GLN A 40 15.88 -12.24 -14.17
C GLN A 40 14.46 -12.31 -14.75
N ASP A 41 13.97 -13.49 -15.11
CA ASP A 41 12.58 -13.65 -15.55
C ASP A 41 11.59 -13.27 -14.45
N TYR A 42 11.84 -13.70 -13.23
CA TYR A 42 11.03 -13.37 -12.07
C TYR A 42 10.99 -11.85 -11.81
N LEU A 43 12.15 -11.21 -11.77
CA LEU A 43 12.25 -9.76 -11.58
C LEU A 43 11.53 -9.00 -12.71
N GLY A 44 11.65 -9.48 -13.94
CA GLY A 44 10.94 -8.93 -15.09
C GLY A 44 9.42 -9.02 -14.94
N ARG A 45 8.90 -10.14 -14.44
CA ARG A 45 7.46 -10.32 -14.16
C ARG A 45 6.98 -9.39 -13.06
N LEU A 46 7.70 -9.30 -11.94
CA LEU A 46 7.35 -8.37 -10.87
C LEU A 46 7.25 -6.92 -11.37
N ARG A 47 8.23 -6.48 -12.15
CA ARG A 47 8.27 -5.12 -12.71
C ARG A 47 7.11 -4.81 -13.66
N ARG A 48 6.59 -5.82 -14.35
CA ARG A 48 5.40 -5.70 -15.21
C ARG A 48 4.08 -5.75 -14.42
N GLY A 49 4.12 -5.92 -13.11
CA GLY A 49 2.92 -6.06 -12.29
C GLY A 49 2.19 -7.39 -12.50
N ALA A 50 2.87 -8.40 -13.06
CA ALA A 50 2.29 -9.72 -13.18
C ALA A 50 2.00 -10.27 -11.77
N ARG A 51 0.72 -10.48 -11.48
CA ARG A 51 0.33 -11.21 -10.28
C ARG A 51 0.85 -12.63 -10.44
N ASP A 52 1.49 -13.14 -9.41
CA ASP A 52 2.03 -14.48 -9.36
C ASP A 52 0.91 -15.52 -9.25
N GLU A 53 0.15 -15.70 -10.32
CA GLU A 53 -0.84 -16.75 -10.41
C GLU A 53 -0.11 -18.07 -10.68
N GLY A 54 0.27 -18.75 -9.62
CA GLY A 54 0.49 -20.19 -9.61
C GLY A 54 1.90 -20.73 -9.81
N ALA A 55 2.89 -19.94 -10.22
CA ALA A 55 4.22 -20.49 -10.54
C ALA A 55 5.22 -20.48 -9.37
N LEU A 56 4.91 -19.81 -8.28
CA LEU A 56 5.85 -19.53 -7.19
C LEU A 56 5.38 -20.05 -5.84
N LEU A 57 4.79 -21.20 -5.85
CA LEU A 57 4.46 -21.94 -4.62
C LEU A 57 5.69 -22.56 -3.95
N ALA A 58 6.86 -22.52 -4.56
CA ALA A 58 8.08 -22.92 -3.91
C ALA A 58 8.50 -21.88 -2.89
N THR A 59 8.69 -22.31 -1.67
CA THR A 59 9.14 -21.52 -0.50
C THR A 59 10.42 -20.70 -0.80
N GLU A 60 11.24 -21.19 -1.71
CA GLU A 60 12.46 -20.57 -2.19
C GLU A 60 12.22 -19.24 -2.90
N TYR A 61 11.24 -19.17 -3.80
CA TYR A 61 10.90 -17.95 -4.52
C TYR A 61 10.22 -16.91 -3.65
N SER A 62 9.48 -17.31 -2.64
CA SER A 62 8.88 -16.37 -1.70
C SER A 62 9.96 -15.57 -0.96
N PHE A 63 11.12 -16.17 -0.67
CA PHE A 63 12.24 -15.48 -0.05
C PHE A 63 12.74 -14.32 -0.92
N PHE A 64 12.85 -14.50 -2.23
CA PHE A 64 13.28 -13.42 -3.15
C PHE A 64 12.27 -12.30 -3.23
N LYS A 65 11.00 -12.65 -3.40
CA LYS A 65 9.93 -11.66 -3.38
C LYS A 65 10.07 -10.77 -2.16
N TYR A 66 10.28 -11.37 -0.98
CA TYR A 66 10.44 -10.60 0.25
C TYR A 66 11.72 -9.76 0.26
N LYS A 67 12.84 -10.26 -0.22
CA LYS A 67 14.09 -9.48 -0.31
C LYS A 67 13.95 -8.28 -1.23
N ILE A 68 13.40 -8.48 -2.42
CA ILE A 68 13.15 -7.42 -3.40
C ILE A 68 12.14 -6.42 -2.81
N HIS A 69 11.01 -6.89 -2.31
CA HIS A 69 9.98 -6.03 -1.72
C HIS A 69 10.50 -5.28 -0.50
N GLN A 70 11.22 -5.94 0.41
CA GLN A 70 11.80 -5.27 1.57
C GLN A 70 12.71 -4.12 1.15
N ARG A 71 13.55 -4.33 0.14
CA ARG A 71 14.41 -3.28 -0.39
C ARG A 71 13.60 -2.12 -0.99
N CYS A 72 12.51 -2.44 -1.69
CA CYS A 72 11.59 -1.41 -2.19
C CYS A 72 10.91 -0.66 -1.04
N TYR A 73 10.47 -1.35 0.02
CA TYR A 73 9.85 -0.71 1.19
C TYR A 73 10.77 0.29 1.89
N GLU A 74 12.08 0.00 1.91
CA GLU A 74 13.09 0.88 2.49
C GLU A 74 13.39 2.09 1.61
N LEU A 75 13.39 1.91 0.29
CA LEU A 75 13.79 2.91 -0.70
C LEU A 75 12.65 3.77 -1.23
N ALA A 76 11.41 3.28 -1.16
CA ALA A 76 10.25 3.98 -1.70
C ALA A 76 10.12 5.39 -1.09
N ARG A 77 9.96 6.38 -1.95
CA ARG A 77 9.83 7.78 -1.53
C ARG A 77 8.42 8.03 -1.03
N ALA A 78 8.32 8.69 0.11
CA ALA A 78 7.03 9.17 0.57
C ALA A 78 6.52 10.30 -0.34
N ARG A 79 5.24 10.29 -0.64
CA ARG A 79 4.58 11.36 -1.39
C ARG A 79 4.45 12.60 -0.49
N PRO A 80 4.96 13.76 -0.90
CA PRO A 80 4.91 14.96 -0.06
C PRO A 80 3.48 15.40 0.30
N ASP A 81 2.54 15.28 -0.65
CA ASP A 81 1.12 15.58 -0.43
C ASP A 81 0.47 14.57 0.53
N GLY A 82 0.85 13.29 0.46
CA GLY A 82 0.43 12.26 1.39
C GLY A 82 0.94 12.52 2.82
N VAL A 83 2.22 12.87 2.97
CA VAL A 83 2.79 13.23 4.29
C VAL A 83 2.08 14.44 4.89
N ALA A 84 1.80 15.47 4.09
CA ALA A 84 1.06 16.64 4.53
C ALA A 84 -0.37 16.28 4.96
N PHE A 85 -1.04 15.41 4.21
CA PHE A 85 -2.37 14.89 4.55
C PHE A 85 -2.38 14.13 5.89
N MET A 86 -1.39 13.25 6.11
CA MET A 86 -1.28 12.48 7.35
C MET A 86 -1.09 13.39 8.58
N ARG A 87 -0.29 14.46 8.44
CA ARG A 87 -0.12 15.46 9.49
C ARG A 87 -1.43 16.21 9.75
N TRP A 88 -2.12 16.64 8.70
CA TRP A 88 -3.42 17.27 8.85
C TRP A 88 -4.44 16.36 9.54
N LEU A 89 -4.50 15.08 9.22
CA LEU A 89 -5.36 14.12 9.93
C LEU A 89 -5.07 14.10 11.42
N ARG A 90 -3.80 14.09 11.79
CA ARG A 90 -3.35 14.12 13.19
C ARG A 90 -3.83 15.40 13.89
N ASP A 91 -3.59 16.53 13.26
CA ASP A 91 -3.95 17.85 13.82
C ASP A 91 -5.47 18.02 13.94
N ALA A 92 -6.23 17.43 13.02
CA ALA A 92 -7.69 17.41 13.04
C ALA A 92 -8.30 16.35 13.98
N GLY A 93 -7.46 15.62 14.75
CA GLY A 93 -7.90 14.68 15.77
C GLY A 93 -8.43 13.34 15.21
N TRP A 94 -8.04 12.95 14.00
CA TRP A 94 -8.37 11.65 13.46
C TRP A 94 -7.53 10.55 14.10
N ARG A 95 -8.14 9.38 14.29
CA ARG A 95 -7.41 8.14 14.55
C ARG A 95 -6.96 7.57 13.22
N ILE A 96 -5.65 7.40 13.08
CA ILE A 96 -5.00 7.00 11.83
C ILE A 96 -4.53 5.56 11.94
N VAL A 97 -5.05 4.70 11.07
CA VAL A 97 -4.65 3.30 10.97
C VAL A 97 -3.92 3.08 9.65
N ILE A 98 -2.66 2.73 9.70
CA ILE A 98 -1.96 2.22 8.52
C ILE A 98 -2.45 0.79 8.30
N CYS A 99 -3.01 0.51 7.11
CA CYS A 99 -3.54 -0.79 6.76
C CYS A 99 -2.90 -1.25 5.44
N THR A 100 -1.89 -2.10 5.50
CA THR A 100 -1.09 -2.51 4.34
C THR A 100 -1.04 -4.02 4.17
N HIS A 101 -0.87 -4.47 2.90
CA HIS A 101 -0.76 -5.89 2.55
C HIS A 101 0.70 -6.38 2.56
N ARG A 102 1.52 -5.86 3.45
CA ARG A 102 2.89 -6.34 3.67
C ARG A 102 2.91 -7.53 4.62
N ASP A 103 3.94 -8.37 4.50
CA ASP A 103 4.12 -9.52 5.41
C ASP A 103 4.42 -9.06 6.85
N LEU A 104 3.56 -9.46 7.79
CA LEU A 104 3.66 -9.05 9.20
C LEU A 104 5.01 -9.43 9.83
N ARG A 105 5.55 -10.60 9.52
CA ARG A 105 6.76 -11.10 10.16
C ARG A 105 8.03 -10.46 9.59
N ARG A 106 8.03 -10.19 8.28
CA ARG A 106 9.23 -9.76 7.55
C ARG A 106 9.28 -8.26 7.30
N ALA A 107 8.13 -7.60 7.18
CA ALA A 107 8.07 -6.18 6.81
C ALA A 107 7.68 -5.24 7.97
N ASN A 108 7.28 -5.74 9.15
CA ASN A 108 6.83 -4.88 10.24
C ASN A 108 7.89 -3.86 10.67
N ALA A 109 9.11 -4.33 10.92
CA ALA A 109 10.19 -3.48 11.42
C ALA A 109 10.58 -2.39 10.39
N CYS A 110 10.84 -2.79 9.14
CA CYS A 110 11.21 -1.82 8.09
C CYS A 110 10.07 -0.84 7.77
N THR A 111 8.81 -1.28 7.86
CA THR A 111 7.65 -0.39 7.68
C THR A 111 7.58 0.68 8.77
N ARG A 112 7.77 0.31 10.04
CA ARG A 112 7.80 1.29 11.13
C ARG A 112 8.93 2.29 10.98
N LEU A 113 10.14 1.80 10.69
CA LEU A 113 11.30 2.67 10.46
C LEU A 113 11.06 3.64 9.29
N TRP A 114 10.43 3.16 8.21
CA TRP A 114 10.09 4.01 7.08
C TRP A 114 9.08 5.09 7.44
N LEU A 115 8.01 4.75 8.19
CA LEU A 115 7.00 5.71 8.66
C LEU A 115 7.63 6.78 9.55
N GLU A 116 8.48 6.37 10.50
CA GLU A 116 9.21 7.27 11.40
C GLU A 116 10.16 8.20 10.63
N ALA A 117 10.98 7.66 9.73
CA ALA A 117 11.94 8.41 8.93
C ALA A 117 11.26 9.48 8.04
N ASN A 118 10.03 9.24 7.59
CA ASN A 118 9.25 10.18 6.79
C ASN A 118 8.33 11.09 7.64
N GLY A 119 8.38 10.99 8.97
CA GLY A 119 7.57 11.80 9.88
C GLY A 119 6.07 11.62 9.65
N ILE A 120 5.63 10.40 9.33
CA ILE A 120 4.23 10.03 9.09
C ILE A 120 3.59 9.63 10.41
N PRO A 121 2.63 10.40 10.94
CA PRO A 121 1.94 10.05 12.17
C PRO A 121 0.94 8.90 11.94
N PHE A 122 0.86 7.98 12.88
CA PHE A 122 -0.14 6.91 12.90
C PHE A 122 -0.40 6.44 14.33
N ASP A 123 -1.57 5.86 14.58
CA ASP A 123 -1.94 5.29 15.88
C ASP A 123 -1.78 3.77 15.88
N GLN A 124 -2.05 3.14 14.75
CA GLN A 124 -1.93 1.69 14.58
C GLN A 124 -1.35 1.33 13.22
N LEU A 125 -0.52 0.30 13.19
CA LEU A 125 -0.07 -0.37 11.98
C LEU A 125 -0.70 -1.75 11.93
N PHE A 126 -1.49 -1.98 10.90
CA PHE A 126 -2.14 -3.25 10.65
C PHE A 126 -1.71 -3.82 9.30
N MET A 127 -1.32 -5.09 9.29
CA MET A 127 -0.93 -5.81 8.09
C MET A 127 -2.00 -6.85 7.78
N ALA A 128 -2.89 -6.54 6.83
CA ALA A 128 -4.09 -7.30 6.53
C ALA A 128 -4.16 -7.71 5.06
N TRP A 129 -4.57 -8.97 4.83
CA TRP A 129 -4.89 -9.47 3.49
C TRP A 129 -6.14 -8.80 2.92
N ASN A 130 -7.22 -8.78 3.69
CA ASN A 130 -8.49 -8.20 3.27
C ASN A 130 -8.77 -6.95 4.10
N LYS A 131 -8.43 -5.80 3.53
CA LYS A 131 -8.59 -4.50 4.18
C LYS A 131 -10.05 -4.12 4.37
N ILE A 132 -10.95 -4.55 3.48
CA ILE A 132 -12.40 -4.28 3.62
C ILE A 132 -12.98 -5.02 4.83
N VAL A 133 -12.65 -6.31 4.99
CA VAL A 133 -13.07 -7.07 6.18
C VAL A 133 -12.49 -6.43 7.44
N PHE A 134 -11.23 -6.04 7.42
CA PHE A 134 -10.61 -5.35 8.53
C PHE A 134 -11.35 -4.06 8.89
N CYS A 135 -11.57 -3.17 7.92
CA CYS A 135 -12.27 -1.90 8.14
C CYS A 135 -13.67 -2.12 8.72
N ARG A 136 -14.43 -3.08 8.17
CA ARG A 136 -15.75 -3.42 8.70
C ARG A 136 -15.71 -3.92 10.14
N THR A 137 -14.81 -4.84 10.44
CA THR A 137 -14.67 -5.44 11.78
C THR A 137 -14.36 -4.39 12.84
N TRP A 138 -13.56 -3.39 12.48
CA TRP A 138 -13.11 -2.34 13.39
C TRP A 138 -13.94 -1.04 13.29
N GLY A 139 -15.02 -1.03 12.50
CA GLY A 139 -15.87 0.13 12.33
C GLY A 139 -15.16 1.33 11.68
N ILE A 140 -14.23 1.08 10.77
CA ILE A 140 -13.49 2.11 10.03
C ILE A 140 -14.25 2.43 8.75
N PRO A 141 -14.85 3.62 8.62
CA PRO A 141 -15.73 3.93 7.49
C PRO A 141 -14.99 4.35 6.22
N ILE A 142 -13.71 4.70 6.32
CA ILE A 142 -12.92 5.28 5.22
C ILE A 142 -11.63 4.49 5.05
N LEU A 143 -11.32 4.14 3.80
CA LEU A 143 -10.07 3.54 3.36
C LEU A 143 -9.49 4.35 2.20
N VAL A 144 -8.21 4.71 2.26
CA VAL A 144 -7.47 5.26 1.12
C VAL A 144 -6.53 4.18 0.62
N ASP A 145 -6.70 3.73 -0.62
CA ASP A 145 -6.06 2.51 -1.13
C ASP A 145 -6.01 2.50 -2.65
N ASP A 146 -4.94 1.98 -3.24
CA ASP A 146 -4.81 1.84 -4.70
C ASP A 146 -5.26 0.47 -5.23
N ASP A 147 -5.55 -0.51 -4.37
CA ASP A 147 -5.92 -1.85 -4.80
C ASP A 147 -7.34 -1.88 -5.41
N SER A 148 -7.42 -2.31 -6.68
CA SER A 148 -8.68 -2.40 -7.44
C SER A 148 -9.76 -3.27 -6.76
N PHE A 149 -9.36 -4.30 -6.01
CA PHE A 149 -10.29 -5.11 -5.23
C PHE A 149 -10.96 -4.26 -4.15
N ASN A 150 -10.19 -3.48 -3.39
CA ASN A 150 -10.73 -2.62 -2.35
C ASN A 150 -11.63 -1.51 -2.92
N VAL A 151 -11.23 -0.91 -4.05
CA VAL A 151 -12.07 0.07 -4.77
C VAL A 151 -13.40 -0.55 -5.22
N THR A 152 -13.35 -1.77 -5.77
CA THR A 152 -14.54 -2.45 -6.29
C THR A 152 -15.54 -2.84 -5.19
N TYR A 153 -15.04 -3.30 -4.05
CA TYR A 153 -15.88 -3.93 -3.02
C TYR A 153 -16.14 -3.05 -1.79
N GLY A 154 -15.41 -1.96 -1.61
CA GLY A 154 -15.53 -1.12 -0.41
C GLY A 154 -16.95 -0.64 -0.15
N ASP A 155 -17.55 0.03 -1.13
CA ASP A 155 -18.90 0.61 -1.01
C ASP A 155 -19.98 -0.46 -0.76
N LEU A 156 -19.82 -1.65 -1.33
CA LEU A 156 -20.74 -2.79 -1.09
C LEU A 156 -20.76 -3.23 0.37
N HIS A 157 -19.69 -2.90 1.06
CA HIS A 157 -19.48 -3.28 2.45
C HIS A 157 -19.52 -2.09 3.42
N GLY A 158 -19.96 -0.91 2.96
CA GLY A 158 -20.09 0.29 3.80
C GLY A 158 -18.74 0.93 4.16
N VAL A 159 -17.70 0.72 3.33
CA VAL A 159 -16.40 1.37 3.45
C VAL A 159 -16.20 2.27 2.25
N SER A 160 -16.15 3.58 2.47
CA SER A 160 -15.85 4.55 1.41
C SER A 160 -14.37 4.45 1.03
N VAL A 161 -14.09 4.10 -0.23
CA VAL A 161 -12.71 3.96 -0.71
C VAL A 161 -12.32 5.14 -1.58
N TYR A 162 -11.21 5.79 -1.23
CA TYR A 162 -10.57 6.82 -2.03
C TYR A 162 -9.31 6.25 -2.68
N TYR A 163 -9.12 6.44 -3.99
CA TYR A 163 -8.01 5.83 -4.73
C TYR A 163 -7.28 6.82 -5.64
N PRO A 164 -5.95 6.69 -5.79
CA PRO A 164 -5.18 7.60 -6.64
C PRO A 164 -5.44 7.36 -8.13
N LEU A 165 -5.90 8.39 -8.86
CA LEU A 165 -6.19 8.34 -10.30
C LEU A 165 -4.94 7.99 -11.12
N ARG A 166 -3.75 8.33 -10.65
CA ARG A 166 -2.47 7.94 -11.28
C ARG A 166 -2.30 6.42 -11.41
N ARG A 167 -2.97 5.64 -10.53
CA ARG A 167 -2.94 4.16 -10.57
C ARG A 167 -4.15 3.61 -11.33
N HIS A 168 -5.28 4.29 -11.24
CA HIS A 168 -6.53 3.92 -11.88
C HIS A 168 -7.15 5.14 -12.55
N PRO A 169 -6.67 5.54 -13.75
CA PRO A 169 -7.23 6.68 -14.48
C PRO A 169 -8.70 6.48 -14.85
N THR A 170 -9.13 5.22 -14.91
CA THR A 170 -10.53 4.84 -15.05
C THR A 170 -10.93 4.02 -13.82
N PRO A 171 -12.08 4.30 -13.18
CA PRO A 171 -12.51 3.52 -12.03
C PRO A 171 -12.62 2.04 -12.41
N PRO A 172 -12.14 1.11 -11.55
CA PRO A 172 -12.23 -0.33 -11.81
C PRO A 172 -13.68 -0.80 -12.07
N VAL A 173 -14.63 -0.16 -11.37
CA VAL A 173 -16.07 -0.32 -11.60
C VAL A 173 -16.72 1.07 -11.58
N PRO A 174 -17.52 1.44 -12.59
CA PRO A 174 -18.20 2.72 -12.62
C PRO A 174 -19.06 2.94 -11.37
N GLY A 175 -18.93 4.12 -10.75
CA GLY A 175 -19.69 4.49 -9.55
C GLY A 175 -19.22 3.83 -8.26
N ARG A 176 -18.07 3.18 -8.24
CA ARG A 176 -17.44 2.59 -7.06
C ARG A 176 -16.19 3.35 -6.68
N GLY A 177 -16.04 3.62 -5.38
CA GLY A 177 -14.96 4.41 -4.85
C GLY A 177 -14.93 5.84 -5.40
N ARG A 178 -13.96 6.62 -4.96
CA ARG A 178 -13.75 8.00 -5.46
C ARG A 178 -12.29 8.23 -5.77
N GLY A 179 -12.00 8.49 -7.04
CA GLY A 179 -10.65 8.79 -7.52
C GLY A 179 -10.19 10.19 -7.12
N TYR A 180 -8.92 10.35 -6.77
CA TYR A 180 -8.30 11.63 -6.48
C TYR A 180 -6.97 11.80 -7.23
N ASP A 181 -6.66 13.04 -7.61
CA ASP A 181 -5.36 13.43 -8.17
C ASP A 181 -4.38 13.83 -7.07
N SER A 182 -4.87 14.42 -5.99
CA SER A 182 -4.07 14.84 -4.83
C SER A 182 -4.77 14.53 -3.51
N PHE A 183 -3.98 14.36 -2.46
CA PHE A 183 -4.52 14.19 -1.11
C PHE A 183 -5.27 15.41 -0.57
N GLU A 184 -5.09 16.59 -1.19
CA GLU A 184 -5.89 17.77 -0.83
C GLU A 184 -7.37 17.58 -1.19
N GLU A 185 -7.69 16.89 -2.27
CA GLU A 185 -9.09 16.56 -2.61
C GLU A 185 -9.71 15.63 -1.56
N VAL A 186 -8.97 14.60 -1.14
CA VAL A 186 -9.43 13.69 -0.08
C VAL A 186 -9.70 14.48 1.20
N ARG A 187 -8.79 15.41 1.57
CA ARG A 187 -8.93 16.29 2.71
C ARG A 187 -10.21 17.12 2.64
N GLN A 188 -10.50 17.73 1.50
CA GLN A 188 -11.72 18.51 1.29
C GLN A 188 -12.99 17.69 1.46
N TRP A 189 -12.99 16.44 0.97
CA TRP A 189 -14.18 15.56 1.04
C TRP A 189 -14.48 15.04 2.43
N ILE A 190 -13.46 14.81 3.27
CA ILE A 190 -13.65 14.26 4.62
C ILE A 190 -13.57 15.30 5.72
N GLY A 191 -13.14 16.51 5.41
CA GLY A 191 -12.96 17.63 6.36
C GLY A 191 -14.20 18.50 6.55
N GLY A 192 -15.24 18.34 5.72
CA GLY A 192 -16.47 19.11 5.73
C GLY A 192 -17.44 18.72 6.84
#